data_9969b9499538365f8843aa6c99e4c451
#
_entry.id   9969b9499538365f8843aa6c99e4c451
#
_cell.length_a   1.000
_cell.length_b   1.000
_cell.length_c   1.000
_cell.angle_alpha   90.00
_cell.angle_beta   90.00
_cell.angle_gamma   90.00
#
_symmetry.space_group_name_H-M   'P 1'
#
loop_
_entity.id
_entity.type
_entity.pdbx_description
1 polymer ?
#
loop_
_entity_poly.entity_id
_entity_poly.type
_entity_poly.pdbx_seq_one_letter_code
_entity_poly.pdbx_strand_id
1 'polypeptide(L)'
;MSTTLSTIRTAVGRYLDDRAAAQRWDNPNYTEEAKARVRAERLAPAVQALRPQVEAARTAAQRGSQPLDQALAGIYATGDATRVQARELAWQRLQARLDAGEDLGRMIRSSRNPVELEAIAMAAPGYLAQRSPNMARDLDGWHDDVRQLVSERYVEVPELADRFAGPLAEAQQAQGFAAWASVAEGVLEGRSWSEIGGATWTALLAADPDSEPVYDRMRDEGR
;
A
#
# COMPACT_ATOMS: atom_id res chain seq x y z
N MET A 1 -9.39 -9.24 19.37
CA MET A 1 -7.92 -9.07 19.43
C MET A 1 -7.54 -8.09 18.36
N SER A 2 -6.79 -7.04 18.70
CA SER A 2 -6.28 -6.09 17.68
C SER A 2 -5.12 -6.75 16.92
N THR A 3 -5.24 -6.83 15.60
CA THR A 3 -4.15 -7.28 14.73
C THR A 3 -3.10 -6.17 14.66
N THR A 4 -1.85 -6.52 14.86
CA THR A 4 -0.70 -5.62 14.69
C THR A 4 0.18 -6.12 13.54
N LEU A 5 1.01 -5.26 12.95
CA LEU A 5 1.96 -5.69 11.91
C LEU A 5 2.87 -6.82 12.42
N SER A 6 3.30 -6.77 13.69
CA SER A 6 4.09 -7.83 14.29
C SER A 6 3.34 -9.17 14.39
N THR A 7 2.01 -9.16 14.56
CA THR A 7 1.19 -10.37 14.63
C THR A 7 1.19 -11.11 13.29
N ILE A 8 0.91 -10.40 12.19
CA ILE A 8 0.90 -11.03 10.86
C ILE A 8 2.31 -11.43 10.42
N ARG A 9 3.33 -10.60 10.68
CA ARG A 9 4.73 -10.93 10.44
C ARG A 9 5.14 -12.24 11.12
N THR A 10 4.82 -12.39 12.41
CA THR A 10 5.10 -13.60 13.17
C THR A 10 4.35 -14.81 12.60
N ALA A 11 3.11 -14.65 12.18
CA ALA A 11 2.33 -15.72 11.59
C ALA A 11 2.90 -16.19 10.24
N VAL A 12 3.34 -15.27 9.39
CA VAL A 12 4.02 -15.58 8.11
C VAL A 12 5.35 -16.29 8.38
N GLY A 13 6.17 -15.79 9.31
CA GLY A 13 7.44 -16.41 9.68
C GLY A 13 7.26 -17.87 10.12
N ARG A 14 6.29 -18.12 11.03
CA ARG A 14 5.96 -19.50 11.47
C ARG A 14 5.50 -20.38 10.32
N TYR A 15 4.64 -19.88 9.44
CA TYR A 15 4.20 -20.65 8.28
C TYR A 15 5.39 -21.05 7.39
N LEU A 16 6.34 -20.14 7.14
CA LEU A 16 7.53 -20.44 6.36
C LEU A 16 8.40 -21.52 7.04
N ASP A 17 8.52 -21.48 8.39
CA ASP A 17 9.22 -22.52 9.15
C ASP A 17 8.56 -23.89 9.01
N ASP A 18 7.23 -23.93 9.17
CA ASP A 18 6.45 -25.17 9.03
C ASP A 18 6.49 -25.69 7.59
N ARG A 19 6.45 -24.80 6.59
CA ARG A 19 6.60 -25.16 5.17
C ARG A 19 7.96 -25.82 4.92
N ALA A 20 9.04 -25.19 5.38
CA ALA A 20 10.38 -25.76 5.24
C ALA A 20 10.54 -27.09 5.98
N ALA A 21 9.94 -27.24 7.16
CA ALA A 21 9.93 -28.52 7.88
C ALA A 21 9.14 -29.61 7.15
N ALA A 22 7.97 -29.26 6.60
CA ALA A 22 7.17 -30.18 5.80
C ALA A 22 7.88 -30.61 4.52
N GLN A 23 8.54 -29.69 3.82
CA GLN A 23 9.31 -29.99 2.60
C GLN A 23 10.50 -30.90 2.84
N ARG A 24 11.20 -30.74 3.98
CA ARG A 24 12.33 -31.58 4.36
C ARG A 24 11.92 -33.01 4.79
N TRP A 25 10.62 -33.22 5.07
CA TRP A 25 10.15 -34.54 5.42
C TRP A 25 10.22 -35.45 4.21
N ASP A 26 10.97 -36.57 4.36
CA ASP A 26 11.12 -37.64 3.38
C ASP A 26 11.07 -38.99 4.08
N ASN A 27 10.44 -39.97 3.40
CA ASN A 27 10.42 -41.34 3.84
C ASN A 27 10.53 -42.22 2.58
N PRO A 28 11.62 -43.02 2.45
CA PRO A 28 11.88 -43.81 1.26
C PRO A 28 10.82 -44.92 1.00
N ASN A 29 10.00 -45.24 2.00
CA ASN A 29 8.94 -46.25 1.89
C ASN A 29 7.63 -45.66 1.29
N TYR A 30 7.58 -44.36 0.99
CA TYR A 30 6.41 -43.73 0.42
C TYR A 30 6.64 -43.34 -1.05
N THR A 31 5.60 -43.45 -1.86
CA THR A 31 5.58 -42.86 -3.21
C THR A 31 5.62 -41.34 -3.13
N GLU A 32 6.06 -40.65 -4.18
CA GLU A 32 6.08 -39.17 -4.19
C GLU A 32 4.69 -38.59 -3.98
N GLU A 33 3.64 -39.22 -4.49
CA GLU A 33 2.26 -38.80 -4.26
C GLU A 33 1.86 -38.90 -2.78
N ALA A 34 2.23 -40.01 -2.13
CA ALA A 34 1.99 -40.17 -0.69
C ALA A 34 2.80 -39.21 0.15
N LYS A 35 4.05 -38.90 -0.24
CA LYS A 35 4.87 -37.87 0.39
C LYS A 35 4.24 -36.50 0.27
N ALA A 36 3.75 -36.15 -0.93
CA ALA A 36 3.07 -34.86 -1.15
C ALA A 36 1.84 -34.71 -0.25
N ARG A 37 1.02 -35.77 -0.10
CA ARG A 37 -0.13 -35.77 0.80
C ARG A 37 0.25 -35.54 2.25
N VAL A 38 1.26 -36.27 2.75
CA VAL A 38 1.74 -36.15 4.14
C VAL A 38 2.33 -34.73 4.38
N ARG A 39 3.07 -34.17 3.42
CA ARG A 39 3.58 -32.79 3.51
C ARG A 39 2.44 -31.79 3.60
N ALA A 40 1.40 -31.95 2.80
CA ALA A 40 0.20 -31.11 2.84
C ALA A 40 -0.57 -31.24 4.17
N GLU A 41 -0.74 -32.47 4.69
CA GLU A 41 -1.36 -32.72 6.00
C GLU A 41 -0.57 -32.05 7.14
N ARG A 42 0.76 -32.10 7.09
CA ARG A 42 1.62 -31.43 8.09
C ARG A 42 1.54 -29.92 8.02
N LEU A 43 1.33 -29.34 6.85
CA LEU A 43 1.22 -27.90 6.65
C LEU A 43 -0.19 -27.35 6.96
N ALA A 44 -1.21 -28.21 6.93
CA ALA A 44 -2.60 -27.79 7.11
C ALA A 44 -2.86 -26.95 8.39
N PRO A 45 -2.31 -27.29 9.57
CA PRO A 45 -2.50 -26.45 10.76
C PRO A 45 -1.92 -25.03 10.62
N ALA A 46 -0.74 -24.91 9.97
CA ALA A 46 -0.11 -23.60 9.73
C ALA A 46 -0.93 -22.75 8.75
N VAL A 47 -1.50 -23.36 7.69
CA VAL A 47 -2.44 -22.72 6.76
C VAL A 47 -3.67 -22.22 7.52
N GLN A 48 -4.26 -23.07 8.38
CA GLN A 48 -5.44 -22.69 9.19
C GLN A 48 -5.15 -21.55 10.17
N ALA A 49 -3.94 -21.47 10.70
CA ALA A 49 -3.52 -20.40 11.60
C ALA A 49 -3.25 -19.08 10.86
N LEU A 50 -2.70 -19.13 9.63
CA LEU A 50 -2.34 -17.93 8.86
C LEU A 50 -3.56 -17.25 8.21
N ARG A 51 -4.50 -18.01 7.66
CA ARG A 51 -5.67 -17.47 6.95
C ARG A 51 -6.45 -16.39 7.73
N PRO A 52 -6.83 -16.59 9.02
CA PRO A 52 -7.54 -15.56 9.77
C PRO A 52 -6.68 -14.30 10.00
N GLN A 53 -5.35 -14.41 10.02
CA GLN A 53 -4.47 -13.24 10.14
C GLN A 53 -4.44 -12.43 8.85
N VAL A 54 -4.50 -13.09 7.69
CA VAL A 54 -4.64 -12.42 6.39
C VAL A 54 -5.95 -11.64 6.32
N GLU A 55 -7.08 -12.24 6.66
CA GLU A 55 -8.39 -11.58 6.67
C GLU A 55 -8.44 -10.42 7.68
N ALA A 56 -7.83 -10.60 8.85
CA ALA A 56 -7.73 -9.53 9.84
C ALA A 56 -6.87 -8.35 9.33
N ALA A 57 -5.77 -8.63 8.62
CA ALA A 57 -4.94 -7.61 8.02
C ALA A 57 -5.67 -6.87 6.88
N ARG A 58 -6.40 -7.57 6.00
CA ARG A 58 -7.26 -6.94 4.99
C ARG A 58 -8.28 -6.00 5.60
N THR A 59 -8.96 -6.46 6.65
CA THR A 59 -9.95 -5.65 7.38
C THR A 59 -9.29 -4.42 8.02
N ALA A 60 -8.10 -4.58 8.60
CA ALA A 60 -7.35 -3.47 9.18
C ALA A 60 -6.91 -2.46 8.11
N ALA A 61 -6.45 -2.94 6.95
CA ALA A 61 -6.09 -2.10 5.81
C ALA A 61 -7.29 -1.26 5.33
N GLN A 62 -8.44 -1.88 5.12
CA GLN A 62 -9.65 -1.19 4.69
C GLN A 62 -10.16 -0.15 5.69
N ARG A 63 -10.10 -0.47 6.99
CA ARG A 63 -10.53 0.47 8.03
C ARG A 63 -9.58 1.64 8.21
N GLY A 64 -8.28 1.39 8.14
CA GLY A 64 -7.27 2.41 8.39
C GLY A 64 -7.13 3.43 7.26
N SER A 65 -7.60 3.13 6.03
CA SER A 65 -7.65 4.12 4.95
C SER A 65 -8.84 5.08 5.06
N GLN A 66 -9.94 4.65 5.67
CA GLN A 66 -11.19 5.42 5.73
C GLN A 66 -11.07 6.82 6.35
N PRO A 67 -10.34 7.04 7.48
CA PRO A 67 -10.21 8.38 8.05
C PRO A 67 -9.55 9.38 7.11
N LEU A 68 -8.54 8.96 6.35
CA LEU A 68 -7.89 9.80 5.36
C LEU A 68 -8.83 10.12 4.20
N ASP A 69 -9.57 9.13 3.70
CA ASP A 69 -10.57 9.34 2.64
C ASP A 69 -11.66 10.32 3.07
N GLN A 70 -12.15 10.21 4.30
CA GLN A 70 -13.12 11.14 4.87
C GLN A 70 -12.54 12.55 5.04
N ALA A 71 -11.31 12.68 5.51
CA ALA A 71 -10.64 13.97 5.65
C ALA A 71 -10.45 14.66 4.29
N LEU A 72 -10.05 13.89 3.26
CA LEU A 72 -9.91 14.37 1.88
C LEU A 72 -11.26 14.72 1.27
N ALA A 73 -12.28 13.87 1.41
CA ALA A 73 -13.62 14.13 0.91
C ALA A 73 -14.17 15.45 1.48
N GLY A 74 -13.90 15.75 2.75
CA GLY A 74 -14.30 17.02 3.35
C GLY A 74 -13.55 18.26 2.81
N ILE A 75 -12.36 18.07 2.22
CA ILE A 75 -11.64 19.15 1.51
C ILE A 75 -12.15 19.28 0.07
N TYR A 76 -12.35 18.16 -0.61
CA TYR A 76 -12.76 18.14 -2.01
C TYR A 76 -14.26 18.33 -2.21
N ALA A 77 -15.06 18.19 -1.15
CA ALA A 77 -16.47 18.53 -1.20
C ALA A 77 -16.63 19.92 -1.79
N THR A 78 -17.56 20.03 -2.74
CA THR A 78 -17.84 21.28 -3.44
C THR A 78 -18.09 22.38 -2.41
N GLY A 79 -17.09 23.26 -2.26
CA GLY A 79 -17.21 24.45 -1.45
C GLY A 79 -18.20 25.43 -2.06
N ASP A 80 -18.33 26.58 -1.45
CA ASP A 80 -19.02 27.69 -2.07
C ASP A 80 -18.38 28.08 -3.43
N ALA A 81 -19.09 28.84 -4.24
CA ALA A 81 -18.62 29.24 -5.57
C ALA A 81 -17.24 29.95 -5.52
N THR A 82 -16.95 30.65 -4.44
CA THR A 82 -15.69 31.35 -4.21
C THR A 82 -14.52 30.37 -4.12
N ARG A 83 -14.70 29.24 -3.39
CA ARG A 83 -13.67 28.22 -3.26
C ARG A 83 -13.43 27.44 -4.56
N VAL A 84 -14.51 27.14 -5.30
CA VAL A 84 -14.41 26.54 -6.63
C VAL A 84 -13.62 27.44 -7.58
N GLN A 85 -13.95 28.71 -7.63
CA GLN A 85 -13.24 29.70 -8.46
C GLN A 85 -11.76 29.86 -8.04
N ALA A 86 -11.48 29.89 -6.74
CA ALA A 86 -10.12 29.99 -6.24
C ALA A 86 -9.27 28.76 -6.66
N ARG A 87 -9.83 27.53 -6.59
CA ARG A 87 -9.17 26.31 -7.06
C ARG A 87 -8.90 26.33 -8.56
N GLU A 88 -9.86 26.80 -9.35
CA GLU A 88 -9.72 26.88 -10.79
C GLU A 88 -8.62 27.88 -11.21
N LEU A 89 -8.58 29.05 -10.58
CA LEU A 89 -7.51 30.03 -10.79
C LEU A 89 -6.14 29.52 -10.34
N ALA A 90 -6.09 28.79 -9.22
CA ALA A 90 -4.87 28.14 -8.76
C ALA A 90 -4.41 27.10 -9.78
N TRP A 91 -5.32 26.25 -10.28
CA TRP A 91 -4.99 25.24 -11.29
C TRP A 91 -4.43 25.83 -12.58
N GLN A 92 -5.05 26.88 -13.11
CA GLN A 92 -4.56 27.57 -14.33
C GLN A 92 -3.10 28.03 -14.18
N ARG A 93 -2.73 28.58 -13.01
CA ARG A 93 -1.35 29.00 -12.73
C ARG A 93 -0.40 27.80 -12.64
N LEU A 94 -0.82 26.73 -11.95
CA LEU A 94 -0.06 25.52 -11.79
C LEU A 94 0.13 24.80 -13.12
N GLN A 95 -0.91 24.73 -13.94
CA GLN A 95 -0.85 24.17 -15.28
C GLN A 95 0.16 24.89 -16.17
N ALA A 96 0.19 26.22 -16.13
CA ALA A 96 1.19 26.99 -16.90
C ALA A 96 2.62 26.66 -16.46
N ARG A 97 2.86 26.39 -15.19
CA ARG A 97 4.18 25.96 -14.67
C ARG A 97 4.53 24.54 -15.14
N LEU A 98 3.56 23.61 -15.13
CA LEU A 98 3.73 22.26 -15.69
C LEU A 98 4.00 22.31 -17.19
N ASP A 99 3.33 23.19 -17.93
CA ASP A 99 3.55 23.42 -19.37
C ASP A 99 4.95 23.98 -19.66
N ALA A 100 5.50 24.74 -18.73
CA ALA A 100 6.88 25.22 -18.76
C ALA A 100 7.91 24.17 -18.34
N GLY A 101 7.49 22.94 -18.00
CA GLY A 101 8.37 21.81 -17.67
C GLY A 101 8.72 21.69 -16.18
N GLU A 102 7.99 22.38 -15.29
CA GLU A 102 8.20 22.21 -13.85
C GLU A 102 7.70 20.83 -13.38
N ASP A 103 8.45 20.21 -12.46
CA ASP A 103 8.13 18.89 -11.91
C ASP A 103 6.98 18.97 -10.89
N LEU A 104 5.95 18.12 -11.06
CA LEU A 104 4.77 18.10 -10.20
C LEU A 104 5.11 17.80 -8.74
N GLY A 105 5.99 16.82 -8.48
CA GLY A 105 6.40 16.46 -7.14
C GLY A 105 7.12 17.62 -6.43
N ARG A 106 7.93 18.41 -7.17
CA ARG A 106 8.54 19.64 -6.65
C ARG A 106 7.50 20.68 -6.32
N MET A 107 6.49 20.85 -7.17
CA MET A 107 5.40 21.80 -6.94
C MET A 107 4.62 21.46 -5.68
N ILE A 108 4.26 20.19 -5.48
CA ILE A 108 3.57 19.71 -4.27
C ILE A 108 4.44 20.00 -3.03
N ARG A 109 5.71 19.57 -3.05
CA ARG A 109 6.63 19.76 -1.90
C ARG A 109 6.87 21.24 -1.56
N SER A 110 6.84 22.13 -2.52
CA SER A 110 7.08 23.55 -2.30
C SER A 110 5.82 24.33 -1.92
N SER A 111 4.63 23.82 -2.23
CA SER A 111 3.38 24.54 -1.94
C SER A 111 3.07 24.51 -0.44
N ARG A 112 2.63 25.66 0.08
CA ARG A 112 2.09 25.83 1.43
C ARG A 112 0.65 26.35 1.38
N ASN A 113 0.08 26.49 0.19
CA ASN A 113 -1.26 27.00 0.00
C ASN A 113 -2.25 25.83 -0.12
N PRO A 114 -3.19 25.67 0.82
CA PRO A 114 -4.19 24.61 0.77
C PRO A 114 -4.96 24.56 -0.55
N VAL A 115 -5.29 25.72 -1.12
CA VAL A 115 -6.06 25.80 -2.37
C VAL A 115 -5.27 25.30 -3.57
N GLU A 116 -3.95 25.55 -3.60
CA GLU A 116 -3.07 25.00 -4.64
C GLU A 116 -2.95 23.47 -4.52
N LEU A 117 -2.78 22.95 -3.30
CA LEU A 117 -2.71 21.50 -3.06
C LEU A 117 -4.03 20.82 -3.44
N GLU A 118 -5.18 21.42 -3.12
CA GLU A 118 -6.49 20.93 -3.56
C GLU A 118 -6.61 20.92 -5.09
N ALA A 119 -6.19 22.00 -5.75
CA ALA A 119 -6.23 22.12 -7.20
C ALA A 119 -5.34 21.04 -7.87
N ILE A 120 -4.14 20.78 -7.33
CA ILE A 120 -3.27 19.72 -7.79
C ILE A 120 -3.92 18.34 -7.65
N ALA A 121 -4.43 18.01 -6.46
CA ALA A 121 -5.01 16.70 -6.20
C ALA A 121 -6.22 16.39 -7.09
N MET A 122 -7.01 17.41 -7.44
CA MET A 122 -8.21 17.24 -8.25
C MET A 122 -7.92 17.21 -9.76
N ALA A 123 -6.99 18.01 -10.24
CA ALA A 123 -6.84 18.24 -11.68
C ALA A 123 -5.57 17.63 -12.29
N ALA A 124 -4.48 17.48 -11.51
CA ALA A 124 -3.20 17.01 -12.06
C ALA A 124 -3.26 15.61 -12.65
N PRO A 125 -3.93 14.59 -12.04
CA PRO A 125 -3.98 13.25 -12.62
C PRO A 125 -4.61 13.25 -14.02
N GLY A 126 -5.77 13.88 -14.17
CA GLY A 126 -6.45 13.99 -15.48
C GLY A 126 -5.65 14.76 -16.53
N TYR A 127 -4.95 15.81 -16.13
CA TYR A 127 -4.08 16.57 -17.00
C TYR A 127 -2.87 15.75 -17.47
N LEU A 128 -2.23 15.00 -16.59
CA LEU A 128 -1.09 14.15 -16.94
C LEU A 128 -1.51 12.98 -17.84
N ALA A 129 -2.67 12.37 -17.57
CA ALA A 129 -3.22 11.30 -18.40
C ALA A 129 -3.48 11.74 -19.85
N GLN A 130 -3.89 12.99 -20.07
CA GLN A 130 -4.08 13.53 -21.43
C GLN A 130 -2.76 13.67 -22.20
N ARG A 131 -1.63 13.82 -21.50
CA ARG A 131 -0.32 14.05 -22.11
C ARG A 131 0.52 12.77 -22.27
N SER A 132 0.20 11.73 -21.55
CA SER A 132 0.91 10.46 -21.59
C SER A 132 -0.05 9.29 -21.73
N PRO A 133 -0.03 8.55 -22.86
CA PRO A 133 -0.84 7.35 -23.01
C PRO A 133 -0.56 6.26 -21.97
N ASN A 134 0.65 6.21 -21.43
CA ASN A 134 1.00 5.26 -20.37
C ASN A 134 0.35 5.64 -19.04
N MET A 135 0.28 6.92 -18.72
CA MET A 135 -0.43 7.43 -17.56
C MET A 135 -1.96 7.24 -17.66
N ALA A 136 -2.50 7.34 -18.87
CA ALA A 136 -3.93 7.11 -19.09
C ALA A 136 -4.36 5.66 -18.83
N ARG A 137 -3.44 4.69 -18.89
CA ARG A 137 -3.71 3.26 -18.60
C ARG A 137 -3.78 2.94 -17.11
N ASP A 138 -3.18 3.75 -16.28
CA ASP A 138 -3.13 3.59 -14.83
C ASP A 138 -3.53 4.89 -14.11
N LEU A 139 -4.67 5.44 -14.53
CA LEU A 139 -5.15 6.72 -14.01
C LEU A 139 -5.47 6.62 -12.51
N ASP A 140 -6.02 5.49 -12.05
CA ASP A 140 -6.37 5.29 -10.64
C ASP A 140 -5.10 5.25 -9.77
N GLY A 141 -4.04 4.56 -10.21
CA GLY A 141 -2.74 4.56 -9.52
C GLY A 141 -2.15 5.96 -9.43
N TRP A 142 -2.21 6.75 -10.50
CA TRP A 142 -1.74 8.15 -10.49
C TRP A 142 -2.58 9.06 -9.58
N HIS A 143 -3.89 8.83 -9.51
CA HIS A 143 -4.75 9.53 -8.55
C HIS A 143 -4.32 9.25 -7.12
N ASP A 144 -4.06 8.00 -6.81
CA ASP A 144 -3.64 7.58 -5.46
C ASP A 144 -2.26 8.15 -5.10
N ASP A 145 -1.29 8.09 -6.01
CA ASP A 145 0.05 8.66 -5.80
C ASP A 145 0.01 10.17 -5.55
N VAL A 146 -0.73 10.93 -6.38
CA VAL A 146 -0.87 12.38 -6.21
C VAL A 146 -1.60 12.71 -4.91
N ARG A 147 -2.67 11.97 -4.58
CA ARG A 147 -3.42 12.15 -3.33
C ARG A 147 -2.56 11.87 -2.12
N GLN A 148 -1.73 10.83 -2.16
CA GLN A 148 -0.79 10.52 -1.10
C GLN A 148 0.21 11.65 -0.88
N LEU A 149 0.91 12.10 -1.94
CA LEU A 149 1.88 13.20 -1.86
C LEU A 149 1.25 14.49 -1.33
N VAL A 150 0.04 14.82 -1.77
CA VAL A 150 -0.69 16.00 -1.28
C VAL A 150 -1.09 15.83 0.19
N SER A 151 -1.50 14.61 0.60
CA SER A 151 -1.88 14.34 2.00
C SER A 151 -0.69 14.44 2.94
N GLU A 152 0.48 13.96 2.53
CA GLU A 152 1.74 14.14 3.26
C GLU A 152 2.07 15.62 3.42
N ARG A 153 1.82 16.42 2.38
CA ARG A 153 2.05 17.86 2.43
C ARG A 153 1.05 18.59 3.31
N TYR A 154 -0.21 18.15 3.40
CA TYR A 154 -1.21 18.77 4.28
C TYR A 154 -0.80 18.76 5.75
N VAL A 155 -0.06 17.78 6.22
CA VAL A 155 0.46 17.73 7.59
C VAL A 155 1.47 18.85 7.87
N GLU A 156 2.14 19.35 6.82
CA GLU A 156 3.10 20.45 6.95
C GLU A 156 2.45 21.85 6.80
N VAL A 157 1.17 21.88 6.44
CA VAL A 157 0.39 23.13 6.36
C VAL A 157 -0.30 23.37 7.70
N PRO A 158 0.05 24.46 8.45
CA PRO A 158 -0.40 24.66 9.82
C PRO A 158 -1.92 24.56 10.01
N GLU A 159 -2.70 25.08 9.06
CA GLU A 159 -4.16 25.10 9.13
C GLU A 159 -4.80 23.70 8.93
N LEU A 160 -4.03 22.74 8.41
CA LEU A 160 -4.50 21.40 8.06
C LEU A 160 -3.81 20.29 8.89
N ALA A 161 -2.69 20.60 9.53
CA ALA A 161 -1.85 19.64 10.23
C ALA A 161 -2.65 18.77 11.21
N ASP A 162 -3.41 19.39 12.11
CA ASP A 162 -4.21 18.66 13.12
C ASP A 162 -5.28 17.77 12.50
N ARG A 163 -5.79 18.15 11.34
CA ARG A 163 -6.83 17.38 10.63
C ARG A 163 -6.28 16.17 9.92
N PHE A 164 -5.03 16.23 9.44
CA PHE A 164 -4.45 15.19 8.58
C PHE A 164 -3.42 14.29 9.27
N ALA A 165 -2.77 14.72 10.36
CA ALA A 165 -1.70 13.95 10.99
C ALA A 165 -2.17 12.55 11.46
N GLY A 166 -3.30 12.46 12.17
CA GLY A 166 -3.86 11.20 12.61
C GLY A 166 -4.30 10.31 11.44
N PRO A 167 -5.21 10.80 10.57
CA PRO A 167 -5.67 10.06 9.40
C PRO A 167 -4.54 9.57 8.47
N LEU A 168 -3.50 10.37 8.25
CA LEU A 168 -2.36 9.96 7.43
C LEU A 168 -1.55 8.82 8.10
N ALA A 169 -1.29 8.93 9.41
CA ALA A 169 -0.59 7.87 10.15
C ALA A 169 -1.38 6.55 10.12
N GLU A 170 -2.70 6.59 10.26
CA GLU A 170 -3.57 5.41 10.15
C GLU A 170 -3.54 4.83 8.73
N ALA A 171 -3.57 5.66 7.70
CA ALA A 171 -3.49 5.22 6.31
C ALA A 171 -2.12 4.59 5.98
N GLN A 172 -1.02 5.14 6.48
CA GLN A 172 0.32 4.53 6.33
C GLN A 172 0.40 3.17 7.01
N GLN A 173 -0.17 3.03 8.21
CA GLN A 173 -0.26 1.72 8.86
C GLN A 173 -1.14 0.75 8.07
N ALA A 174 -2.24 1.22 7.48
CA ALA A 174 -3.13 0.44 6.63
C ALA A 174 -2.42 -0.10 5.38
N GLN A 175 -1.53 0.68 4.76
CA GLN A 175 -0.68 0.22 3.66
C GLN A 175 0.22 -0.94 4.08
N GLY A 176 0.79 -0.89 5.28
CA GLY A 176 1.55 -2.01 5.84
C GLY A 176 0.73 -3.28 6.00
N PHE A 177 -0.52 -3.17 6.47
CA PHE A 177 -1.43 -4.31 6.54
C PHE A 177 -1.79 -4.86 5.16
N ALA A 178 -2.05 -4.00 4.18
CA ALA A 178 -2.34 -4.40 2.81
C ALA A 178 -1.16 -5.15 2.18
N ALA A 179 0.06 -4.64 2.34
CA ALA A 179 1.27 -5.28 1.86
C ALA A 179 1.48 -6.66 2.52
N TRP A 180 1.32 -6.76 3.84
CA TRP A 180 1.40 -8.04 4.54
C TRP A 180 0.32 -9.04 4.11
N ALA A 181 -0.92 -8.60 3.89
CA ALA A 181 -1.98 -9.46 3.38
C ALA A 181 -1.60 -10.04 2.00
N SER A 182 -1.10 -9.20 1.10
CA SER A 182 -0.66 -9.62 -0.25
C SER A 182 0.51 -10.61 -0.20
N VAL A 183 1.51 -10.37 0.66
CA VAL A 183 2.64 -11.30 0.86
C VAL A 183 2.15 -12.62 1.42
N ALA A 184 1.34 -12.59 2.47
CA ALA A 184 0.84 -13.81 3.13
C ALA A 184 -0.02 -14.67 2.19
N GLU A 185 -0.83 -14.03 1.33
CA GLU A 185 -1.58 -14.73 0.28
C GLU A 185 -0.67 -15.38 -0.75
N GLY A 186 0.30 -14.62 -1.26
CA GLY A 186 1.29 -15.16 -2.20
C GLY A 186 2.00 -16.37 -1.61
N VAL A 187 2.39 -16.31 -0.34
CA VAL A 187 3.03 -17.42 0.37
C VAL A 187 2.08 -18.62 0.55
N LEU A 188 0.80 -18.39 0.86
CA LEU A 188 -0.22 -19.46 0.96
C LEU A 188 -0.50 -20.12 -0.39
N GLU A 189 -0.42 -19.39 -1.48
CA GLU A 189 -0.59 -19.88 -2.86
C GLU A 189 0.69 -20.52 -3.41
N GLY A 190 1.77 -20.53 -2.65
CA GLY A 190 3.06 -21.08 -3.06
C GLY A 190 3.82 -20.22 -4.07
N ARG A 191 3.46 -18.95 -4.21
CA ARG A 191 4.17 -18.01 -5.09
C ARG A 191 5.60 -17.79 -4.62
N SER A 192 6.51 -17.66 -5.58
CA SER A 192 7.88 -17.24 -5.34
C SER A 192 7.99 -15.76 -4.99
N TRP A 193 9.15 -15.33 -4.51
CA TRP A 193 9.44 -13.93 -4.24
C TRP A 193 9.16 -13.01 -5.46
N SER A 194 9.55 -13.45 -6.66
CA SER A 194 9.35 -12.67 -7.89
C SER A 194 7.89 -12.58 -8.32
N GLU A 195 7.09 -13.60 -8.05
CA GLU A 195 5.65 -13.62 -8.38
C GLU A 195 4.80 -12.77 -7.43
N ILE A 196 5.25 -12.57 -6.17
CA ILE A 196 4.64 -11.62 -5.25
C ILE A 196 4.85 -10.18 -5.74
N GLY A 197 5.99 -9.92 -6.39
CA GLY A 197 6.29 -8.67 -7.08
C GLY A 197 7.06 -7.65 -6.22
N GLY A 198 8.00 -6.98 -6.85
CA GLY A 198 8.90 -6.03 -6.20
C GLY A 198 8.19 -4.84 -5.55
N ALA A 199 7.11 -4.35 -6.15
CA ALA A 199 6.33 -3.24 -5.59
C ALA A 199 5.72 -3.59 -4.21
N THR A 200 5.17 -4.80 -4.06
CA THR A 200 4.63 -5.29 -2.78
C THR A 200 5.71 -5.37 -1.71
N TRP A 201 6.89 -5.89 -2.05
CA TRP A 201 8.02 -5.97 -1.13
C TRP A 201 8.56 -4.60 -0.74
N THR A 202 8.64 -3.67 -1.70
CA THR A 202 9.05 -2.28 -1.42
C THR A 202 8.07 -1.60 -0.46
N ALA A 203 6.77 -1.75 -0.70
CA ALA A 203 5.73 -1.20 0.18
C ALA A 203 5.80 -1.83 1.59
N LEU A 204 6.04 -3.15 1.67
CA LEU A 204 6.17 -3.85 2.94
C LEU A 204 7.37 -3.36 3.76
N LEU A 205 8.55 -3.30 3.15
CA LEU A 205 9.78 -2.85 3.82
C LEU A 205 9.69 -1.40 4.27
N ALA A 206 9.00 -0.55 3.49
CA ALA A 206 8.75 0.84 3.87
C ALA A 206 7.81 0.97 5.07
N ALA A 207 6.76 0.14 5.14
CA ALA A 207 5.75 0.19 6.19
C ALA A 207 6.14 -0.61 7.46
N ASP A 208 6.93 -1.66 7.31
CA ASP A 208 7.40 -2.54 8.39
C ASP A 208 8.86 -2.94 8.15
N PRO A 209 9.84 -2.11 8.55
CA PRO A 209 11.27 -2.40 8.39
C PRO A 209 11.70 -3.73 9.04
N ASP A 210 11.03 -4.15 10.11
CA ASP A 210 11.29 -5.44 10.75
C ASP A 210 10.88 -6.65 9.91
N SER A 211 10.30 -6.45 8.72
CA SER A 211 9.96 -7.52 7.78
C SER A 211 11.16 -8.04 6.97
N GLU A 212 12.31 -7.37 7.02
CA GLU A 212 13.52 -7.73 6.27
C GLU A 212 13.90 -9.22 6.37
N PRO A 213 13.87 -9.87 7.56
CA PRO A 213 14.18 -11.30 7.64
C PRO A 213 13.23 -12.21 6.85
N VAL A 214 11.94 -11.85 6.74
CA VAL A 214 10.96 -12.58 5.92
C VAL A 214 11.23 -12.34 4.44
N TYR A 215 11.52 -11.10 4.06
CA TYR A 215 11.90 -10.72 2.72
C TYR A 215 13.14 -11.48 2.24
N ASP A 216 14.22 -11.48 3.00
CA ASP A 216 15.48 -12.15 2.65
C ASP A 216 15.28 -13.65 2.48
N ARG A 217 14.55 -14.28 3.39
CA ARG A 217 14.23 -15.70 3.31
C ARG A 217 13.47 -16.05 2.03
N MET A 218 12.42 -15.30 1.70
CA MET A 218 11.62 -15.53 0.49
C MET A 218 12.44 -15.32 -0.79
N ARG A 219 13.34 -14.33 -0.79
CA ARG A 219 14.26 -14.07 -1.90
C ARG A 219 15.25 -15.23 -2.09
N ASP A 220 15.78 -15.78 -1.01
CA ASP A 220 16.79 -16.85 -1.06
C ASP A 220 16.17 -18.23 -1.40
N GLU A 221 14.92 -18.48 -1.01
CA GLU A 221 14.17 -19.67 -1.43
C GLU A 221 13.81 -19.67 -2.93
N GLY A 222 13.82 -18.50 -3.58
CA GLY A 222 13.54 -18.34 -5.02
C GLY A 222 14.77 -18.47 -5.93
N ARG A 223 15.96 -18.66 -5.36
CA ARG A 223 17.22 -18.87 -6.11
C ARG A 223 17.54 -20.34 -6.24
#